data_42441a82be80af02063b7efeff19a6a4
#
_entry.id   42441a82be80af02063b7efeff19a6a4
#
_cell.length_a   1.000
_cell.length_b   1.000
_cell.length_c   1.000
_cell.angle_alpha   90.00
_cell.angle_beta   90.00
_cell.angle_gamma   90.00
#
_symmetry.space_group_name_H-M   'P 1'
#
loop_
_entity.id
_entity.type
_entity.pdbx_description
1 polymer ?
#
loop_
_entity_poly.entity_id
_entity_poly.type
_entity_poly.pdbx_seq_one_letter_code
_entity_poly.pdbx_strand_id
1 'polypeptide(L)'
;MRTTLSGQSVWRGVLVTCVVLTTAGLAFAQATSTINGRVLDQGEAVLPGVTVTATNTSTGVVRTTVTNGEGVYSMPGLDPGVYGVKTELTGFATALRDRVTLTVNSTITIDFTLRLAGVEEALTVTGEAPLIEVTQSKVASTRSEERRVGKECRL
;
A
#
# COMPACT_ATOMS: atom_id res chain seq x y z
N MET A 1 -76.90 -2.25 -23.31
CA MET A 1 -75.93 -3.27 -22.98
C MET A 1 -75.07 -2.78 -21.81
N ARG A 2 -75.33 -3.24 -20.59
CA ARG A 2 -74.52 -2.90 -19.40
C ARG A 2 -73.55 -4.05 -19.16
N THR A 3 -72.29 -3.83 -19.47
CA THR A 3 -71.19 -4.76 -19.13
C THR A 3 -70.89 -4.62 -17.65
N THR A 4 -71.41 -5.52 -16.84
CA THR A 4 -71.00 -5.68 -15.44
C THR A 4 -69.62 -6.29 -15.44
N LEU A 5 -68.56 -5.50 -15.33
CA LEU A 5 -67.24 -5.96 -15.00
C LEU A 5 -67.30 -6.63 -13.65
N SER A 6 -67.15 -7.96 -13.60
CA SER A 6 -67.19 -8.70 -12.39
C SER A 6 -66.05 -8.25 -11.48
N GLY A 7 -66.37 -7.89 -10.23
CA GLY A 7 -65.38 -7.32 -9.26
C GLY A 7 -64.16 -8.21 -9.02
N GLN A 8 -64.22 -9.48 -9.42
CA GLN A 8 -63.11 -10.44 -9.30
C GLN A 8 -61.98 -10.17 -10.31
N SER A 9 -62.30 -9.66 -11.51
CA SER A 9 -61.27 -9.36 -12.52
C SER A 9 -60.49 -8.08 -12.17
N VAL A 10 -61.14 -7.08 -11.59
CA VAL A 10 -60.51 -5.85 -11.12
C VAL A 10 -59.60 -6.15 -9.93
N TRP A 11 -60.01 -6.95 -9.00
CA TRP A 11 -59.20 -7.32 -7.83
C TRP A 11 -57.97 -8.15 -8.19
N ARG A 12 -58.09 -9.05 -9.16
CA ARG A 12 -56.96 -9.80 -9.70
C ARG A 12 -55.95 -8.87 -10.41
N GLY A 13 -56.43 -7.87 -11.15
CA GLY A 13 -55.59 -6.86 -11.77
C GLY A 13 -54.80 -6.03 -10.71
N VAL A 14 -55.48 -5.58 -9.68
CA VAL A 14 -54.88 -4.81 -8.60
C VAL A 14 -53.82 -5.65 -7.85
N LEU A 15 -54.10 -6.91 -7.56
CA LEU A 15 -53.13 -7.84 -6.89
C LEU A 15 -51.88 -8.06 -7.75
N VAL A 16 -52.01 -8.27 -9.05
CA VAL A 16 -50.87 -8.45 -9.96
C VAL A 16 -50.07 -7.16 -10.07
N THR A 17 -50.70 -6.02 -10.15
CA THR A 17 -50.03 -4.73 -10.22
C THR A 17 -49.28 -4.42 -8.91
N CYS A 18 -49.86 -4.77 -7.75
CA CYS A 18 -49.22 -4.58 -6.45
C CYS A 18 -47.96 -5.50 -6.28
N VAL A 19 -48.04 -6.74 -6.76
CA VAL A 19 -46.90 -7.69 -6.75
C VAL A 19 -45.79 -7.21 -7.67
N VAL A 20 -46.07 -6.66 -8.84
CA VAL A 20 -45.10 -6.11 -9.78
C VAL A 20 -44.42 -4.86 -9.19
N LEU A 21 -45.17 -3.98 -8.51
CA LEU A 21 -44.59 -2.82 -7.84
C LEU A 21 -43.70 -3.17 -6.65
N THR A 22 -44.01 -4.24 -5.91
CA THR A 22 -43.16 -4.65 -4.75
C THR A 22 -41.86 -5.31 -5.18
N THR A 23 -41.78 -5.93 -6.36
CA THR A 23 -40.53 -6.52 -6.87
C THR A 23 -39.55 -5.49 -7.46
N ALA A 24 -40.01 -4.31 -7.86
CA ALA A 24 -39.18 -3.24 -8.43
C ALA A 24 -38.26 -2.54 -7.38
N GLY A 25 -38.54 -2.72 -6.09
CA GLY A 25 -37.84 -1.99 -5.01
C GLY A 25 -36.50 -2.57 -4.57
N LEU A 26 -36.03 -3.69 -5.11
CA LEU A 26 -34.82 -4.38 -4.62
C LEU A 26 -33.55 -4.14 -5.48
N ALA A 27 -33.58 -3.17 -6.38
CA ALA A 27 -32.37 -2.75 -7.08
C ALA A 27 -31.49 -1.92 -6.14
N PHE A 28 -30.67 -2.55 -5.32
CA PHE A 28 -29.61 -1.87 -4.58
C PHE A 28 -28.58 -1.34 -5.58
N ALA A 29 -28.58 -0.04 -5.80
CA ALA A 29 -27.54 0.63 -6.55
C ALA A 29 -26.21 0.47 -5.79
N GLN A 30 -25.35 -0.44 -6.24
CA GLN A 30 -24.00 -0.61 -5.65
C GLN A 30 -23.13 0.55 -6.14
N ALA A 31 -22.83 1.45 -5.23
CA ALA A 31 -21.89 2.53 -5.48
C ALA A 31 -20.46 1.97 -5.39
N THR A 32 -19.92 1.57 -6.53
CA THR A 32 -18.56 0.99 -6.61
C THR A 32 -17.59 1.98 -7.22
N SER A 33 -16.31 1.81 -6.87
CA SER A 33 -15.18 2.58 -7.37
C SER A 33 -14.22 1.70 -8.13
N THR A 34 -13.31 2.30 -8.89
CA THR A 34 -12.35 1.58 -9.73
C THR A 34 -10.93 2.12 -9.49
N ILE A 35 -9.97 1.22 -9.37
CA ILE A 35 -8.54 1.54 -9.45
C ILE A 35 -8.02 1.05 -10.78
N ASN A 36 -7.42 1.93 -11.56
CA ASN A 36 -6.70 1.59 -12.79
C ASN A 36 -5.24 2.00 -12.66
N GLY A 37 -4.40 1.52 -13.56
CA GLY A 37 -3.02 1.97 -13.63
C GLY A 37 -2.19 1.12 -14.57
N ARG A 38 -0.92 1.50 -14.67
CA ARG A 38 0.10 0.81 -15.45
C ARG A 38 1.26 0.43 -14.55
N VAL A 39 1.88 -0.71 -14.85
CA VAL A 39 3.07 -1.16 -14.16
C VAL A 39 4.23 -1.19 -15.16
N LEU A 40 5.31 -0.48 -14.81
CA LEU A 40 6.52 -0.33 -15.61
C LEU A 40 7.72 -0.83 -14.82
N ASP A 41 8.81 -1.09 -15.50
CA ASP A 41 10.11 -1.24 -14.87
C ASP A 41 10.86 0.11 -14.79
N GLN A 42 12.09 0.10 -14.28
CA GLN A 42 12.93 1.31 -14.21
C GLN A 42 13.35 1.84 -15.59
N GLY A 43 13.31 1.04 -16.62
CA GLY A 43 13.60 1.39 -18.02
C GLY A 43 12.36 1.81 -18.81
N GLU A 44 11.22 2.06 -18.11
CA GLU A 44 9.93 2.40 -18.72
C GLU A 44 9.32 1.29 -19.58
N ALA A 45 9.86 0.07 -19.52
CA ALA A 45 9.26 -1.08 -20.19
C ALA A 45 8.02 -1.55 -19.43
N VAL A 46 6.96 -1.91 -20.16
CA VAL A 46 5.72 -2.41 -19.62
C VAL A 46 5.92 -3.81 -19.02
N LEU A 47 5.32 -4.06 -17.85
CA LEU A 47 5.41 -5.33 -17.15
C LEU A 47 4.07 -6.07 -17.16
N PRO A 48 3.90 -7.06 -18.05
CA PRO A 48 2.73 -7.93 -18.02
C PRO A 48 2.85 -8.98 -16.91
N GLY A 49 1.71 -9.50 -16.46
CA GLY A 49 1.67 -10.60 -15.50
C GLY A 49 1.98 -10.18 -14.07
N VAL A 50 2.02 -8.87 -13.75
CA VAL A 50 2.17 -8.36 -12.40
C VAL A 50 0.88 -8.59 -11.62
N THR A 51 0.98 -9.20 -10.46
CA THR A 51 -0.14 -9.34 -9.52
C THR A 51 -0.30 -8.04 -8.74
N VAL A 52 -1.48 -7.43 -8.85
CA VAL A 52 -1.87 -6.22 -8.13
C VAL A 52 -2.92 -6.59 -7.10
N THR A 53 -2.64 -6.33 -5.84
CA THR A 53 -3.52 -6.64 -4.70
C THR A 53 -3.92 -5.36 -3.99
N ALA A 54 -5.21 -5.09 -3.91
CA ALA A 54 -5.76 -3.98 -3.12
C ALA A 54 -6.41 -4.53 -1.85
N THR A 55 -6.02 -4.01 -0.70
CA THR A 55 -6.55 -4.37 0.61
C THR A 55 -7.21 -3.17 1.24
N ASN A 56 -8.48 -3.26 1.57
CA ASN A 56 -9.18 -2.23 2.34
C ASN A 56 -8.68 -2.25 3.79
N THR A 57 -8.11 -1.15 4.26
CA THR A 57 -7.49 -1.07 5.59
C THR A 57 -8.51 -1.10 6.73
N SER A 58 -9.77 -0.76 6.45
CA SER A 58 -10.82 -0.70 7.46
C SER A 58 -11.58 -2.02 7.60
N THR A 59 -11.80 -2.74 6.48
CA THR A 59 -12.62 -3.96 6.44
C THR A 59 -11.78 -5.22 6.26
N GLY A 60 -10.52 -5.11 5.84
CA GLY A 60 -9.65 -6.23 5.51
C GLY A 60 -10.01 -6.93 4.19
N VAL A 61 -10.97 -6.42 3.44
CA VAL A 61 -11.37 -7.01 2.14
C VAL A 61 -10.21 -6.89 1.15
N VAL A 62 -9.87 -8.00 0.52
CA VAL A 62 -8.78 -8.10 -0.46
C VAL A 62 -9.36 -8.31 -1.86
N ARG A 63 -8.86 -7.58 -2.83
CA ARG A 63 -9.13 -7.76 -4.27
C ARG A 63 -7.80 -7.89 -5.01
N THR A 64 -7.75 -8.79 -5.97
CA THR A 64 -6.54 -9.05 -6.75
C THR A 64 -6.85 -9.03 -8.24
N THR A 65 -5.95 -8.46 -9.03
CA THR A 65 -5.98 -8.46 -10.50
C THR A 65 -4.57 -8.68 -11.05
N VAL A 66 -4.45 -8.88 -12.35
CA VAL A 66 -3.15 -9.08 -13.02
C VAL A 66 -3.04 -8.12 -14.19
N THR A 67 -1.84 -7.57 -14.44
CA THR A 67 -1.61 -6.70 -15.59
C THR A 67 -1.69 -7.46 -16.90
N ASN A 68 -2.26 -6.82 -17.92
CA ASN A 68 -2.35 -7.35 -19.29
C ASN A 68 -1.02 -7.25 -20.06
N GLY A 69 -1.01 -7.62 -21.34
CA GLY A 69 0.18 -7.55 -22.21
C GLY A 69 0.78 -6.15 -22.38
N GLU A 70 0.02 -5.10 -22.07
CA GLU A 70 0.43 -3.69 -22.12
C GLU A 70 0.83 -3.15 -20.75
N GLY A 71 0.93 -4.03 -19.72
CA GLY A 71 1.21 -3.64 -18.35
C GLY A 71 0.10 -2.86 -17.66
N VAL A 72 -1.12 -2.82 -18.22
CA VAL A 72 -2.27 -2.11 -17.67
C VAL A 72 -3.08 -3.04 -16.79
N TYR A 73 -3.56 -2.54 -15.67
CA TYR A 73 -4.50 -3.23 -14.81
C TYR A 73 -5.76 -2.40 -14.54
N SER A 74 -6.85 -3.08 -14.26
CA SER A 74 -8.12 -2.49 -13.85
C SER A 74 -8.75 -3.33 -12.75
N MET A 75 -9.22 -2.68 -11.72
CA MET A 75 -9.85 -3.30 -10.55
C MET A 75 -11.16 -2.57 -10.24
N PRO A 76 -12.24 -2.93 -10.92
CA PRO A 76 -13.57 -2.38 -10.67
C PRO A 76 -14.21 -3.05 -9.44
N GLY A 77 -15.33 -2.49 -8.99
CA GLY A 77 -16.16 -3.09 -7.95
C GLY A 77 -15.56 -2.98 -6.55
N LEU A 78 -14.79 -1.91 -6.29
CA LEU A 78 -14.25 -1.61 -4.98
C LEU A 78 -15.22 -0.73 -4.19
N ASP A 79 -15.41 -1.07 -2.91
CA ASP A 79 -16.18 -0.23 -2.00
C ASP A 79 -15.42 1.06 -1.66
N PRO A 80 -16.11 2.15 -1.37
CA PRO A 80 -15.45 3.36 -0.89
C PRO A 80 -14.68 3.09 0.40
N GLY A 81 -13.49 3.68 0.52
CA GLY A 81 -12.64 3.47 1.71
C GLY A 81 -11.17 3.77 1.45
N VAL A 82 -10.34 3.43 2.42
CA VAL A 82 -8.89 3.57 2.33
C VAL A 82 -8.26 2.22 2.02
N TYR A 83 -7.42 2.20 1.00
CA TYR A 83 -6.78 0.98 0.50
C TYR A 83 -5.26 1.05 0.58
N GLY A 84 -4.64 -0.10 0.84
CA GLY A 84 -3.24 -0.35 0.52
C GLY A 84 -3.18 -1.15 -0.79
N VAL A 85 -2.42 -0.69 -1.76
CA VAL A 85 -2.23 -1.36 -3.05
C VAL A 85 -0.81 -1.88 -3.15
N LYS A 86 -0.67 -3.19 -3.33
CA LYS A 86 0.60 -3.92 -3.44
C LYS A 86 0.74 -4.53 -4.83
N THR A 87 1.94 -4.47 -5.40
CA THR A 87 2.27 -5.10 -6.68
C THR A 87 3.41 -6.09 -6.50
N GLU A 88 3.28 -7.28 -7.09
CA GLU A 88 4.23 -8.38 -6.98
C GLU A 88 4.47 -9.02 -8.34
N LEU A 89 5.74 -9.24 -8.67
CA LEU A 89 6.18 -9.99 -9.84
C LEU A 89 7.47 -10.74 -9.50
N THR A 90 7.58 -12.00 -9.90
CA THR A 90 8.79 -12.80 -9.68
C THR A 90 10.00 -12.13 -10.34
N GLY A 91 11.07 -11.93 -9.57
CA GLY A 91 12.29 -11.23 -10.05
C GLY A 91 12.26 -9.71 -9.87
N PHE A 92 11.18 -9.16 -9.33
CA PHE A 92 11.07 -7.74 -9.03
C PHE A 92 10.81 -7.49 -7.54
N ALA A 93 11.24 -6.34 -7.05
CA ALA A 93 10.93 -5.90 -5.70
C ALA A 93 9.46 -5.51 -5.60
N THR A 94 8.80 -5.90 -4.51
CA THR A 94 7.42 -5.52 -4.22
C THR A 94 7.30 -4.02 -4.07
N ALA A 95 6.33 -3.41 -4.76
CA ALA A 95 5.99 -2.02 -4.55
C ALA A 95 4.65 -1.91 -3.79
N LEU A 96 4.59 -0.98 -2.84
CA LEU A 96 3.42 -0.73 -1.99
C LEU A 96 3.04 0.74 -2.06
N ARG A 97 1.74 1.01 -2.19
CA ARG A 97 1.16 2.35 -2.09
C ARG A 97 0.08 2.32 -1.01
N ASP A 98 0.36 2.91 0.11
CA ASP A 98 -0.59 3.03 1.22
C ASP A 98 -1.48 4.27 1.10
N ARG A 99 -2.59 4.25 1.84
CA ARG A 99 -3.54 5.37 1.99
C ARG A 99 -4.16 5.85 0.68
N VAL A 100 -4.49 4.94 -0.21
CA VAL A 100 -5.27 5.25 -1.40
C VAL A 100 -6.73 5.43 -0.98
N THR A 101 -7.24 6.66 -1.01
CA THR A 101 -8.62 6.95 -0.63
C THR A 101 -9.52 6.85 -1.85
N LEU A 102 -10.47 5.91 -1.81
CA LEU A 102 -11.53 5.75 -2.81
C LEU A 102 -12.82 6.41 -2.30
N THR A 103 -13.35 7.34 -3.07
CA THR A 103 -14.68 7.90 -2.84
C THR A 103 -15.72 7.17 -3.69
N VAL A 104 -16.99 7.35 -3.36
CA VAL A 104 -18.11 6.74 -4.09
C VAL A 104 -18.05 7.08 -5.56
N ASN A 105 -18.22 6.09 -6.44
CA ASN A 105 -18.25 6.26 -7.90
C ASN A 105 -17.02 6.96 -8.47
N SER A 106 -15.85 6.77 -7.85
CA SER A 106 -14.58 7.36 -8.30
C SER A 106 -13.74 6.37 -9.10
N THR A 107 -12.97 6.89 -10.04
CA THR A 107 -11.91 6.16 -10.72
C THR A 107 -10.58 6.84 -10.42
N ILE A 108 -9.64 6.08 -9.85
CA ILE A 108 -8.30 6.56 -9.50
C ILE A 108 -7.28 5.81 -10.35
N THR A 109 -6.31 6.54 -10.91
CA THR A 109 -5.18 5.95 -11.63
C THR A 109 -3.94 5.93 -10.74
N ILE A 110 -3.33 4.76 -10.59
CA ILE A 110 -2.11 4.55 -9.81
C ILE A 110 -1.12 3.76 -10.65
N ASP A 111 -0.05 4.41 -11.04
CA ASP A 111 1.04 3.77 -11.77
C ASP A 111 2.13 3.31 -10.80
N PHE A 112 2.74 2.16 -11.11
CA PHE A 112 3.84 1.59 -10.34
C PHE A 112 5.06 1.42 -11.21
N THR A 113 6.23 1.72 -10.63
CA THR A 113 7.52 1.40 -11.23
C THR A 113 8.21 0.37 -10.35
N LEU A 114 8.41 -0.84 -10.88
CA LEU A 114 9.07 -1.93 -10.19
C LEU A 114 10.57 -1.93 -10.45
N ARG A 115 11.34 -2.29 -9.41
CA ARG A 115 12.79 -2.50 -9.50
C ARG A 115 13.07 -3.99 -9.56
N LEU A 116 14.15 -4.40 -10.22
CA LEU A 116 14.59 -5.80 -10.16
C LEU A 116 14.93 -6.18 -8.70
N ALA A 117 14.40 -7.31 -8.25
CA ALA A 117 14.77 -7.88 -6.96
C ALA A 117 16.19 -8.45 -7.09
N GLY A 118 17.11 -8.02 -6.23
CA GLY A 118 18.46 -8.59 -6.19
C GLY A 118 19.59 -7.68 -6.64
N VAL A 119 19.34 -6.40 -6.90
CA VAL A 119 20.39 -5.37 -6.88
C VAL A 119 20.37 -4.65 -5.52
N GLU A 120 20.09 -5.36 -4.44
CA GLU A 120 20.77 -5.02 -3.20
C GLU A 120 22.19 -5.56 -3.42
N GLU A 121 23.10 -4.71 -3.91
CA GLU A 121 24.49 -4.86 -3.52
C GLU A 121 24.44 -4.91 -2.01
N ALA A 122 24.51 -6.13 -1.47
CA ALA A 122 25.05 -6.30 -0.13
C ALA A 122 26.47 -5.76 -0.24
N LEU A 123 26.63 -4.48 -0.12
CA LEU A 123 27.85 -3.87 0.35
C LEU A 123 27.98 -4.40 1.78
N THR A 124 28.35 -5.67 1.85
CA THR A 124 29.05 -6.21 3.00
C THR A 124 30.37 -5.44 2.98
N VAL A 125 30.33 -4.23 3.54
CA VAL A 125 31.53 -3.61 4.07
C VAL A 125 31.97 -4.60 5.14
N THR A 126 32.76 -5.57 4.71
CA THR A 126 33.68 -6.26 5.58
C THR A 126 34.66 -5.17 5.97
N GLY A 127 34.19 -4.31 6.85
CA GLY A 127 35.03 -3.46 7.63
C GLY A 127 35.81 -4.41 8.51
N GLU A 128 36.85 -4.97 7.96
CA GLU A 128 38.02 -5.33 8.72
C GLU A 128 38.46 -4.00 9.31
N ALA A 129 37.86 -3.69 10.46
CA ALA A 129 38.31 -2.62 11.30
C ALA A 129 39.77 -2.94 11.56
N PRO A 130 40.73 -2.10 11.11
CA PRO A 130 42.09 -2.25 11.58
C PRO A 130 41.95 -2.19 13.08
N LEU A 131 42.36 -3.28 13.73
CA LEU A 131 42.64 -3.29 15.17
C LEU A 131 43.66 -2.19 15.39
N ILE A 132 43.18 -1.00 15.68
CA ILE A 132 44.02 0.01 16.31
C ILE A 132 44.25 -0.58 17.67
N GLU A 133 45.40 -1.28 17.81
CA GLU A 133 45.99 -1.47 19.10
C GLU A 133 46.15 -0.09 19.70
N VAL A 134 45.22 0.24 20.57
CA VAL A 134 45.41 1.33 21.51
C VAL A 134 46.50 0.80 22.45
N THR A 135 47.75 0.89 21.97
CA THR A 135 48.90 0.81 22.82
C THR A 135 48.67 1.83 23.91
N GLN A 136 48.28 1.34 25.06
CA GLN A 136 48.24 2.11 26.28
C GLN A 136 49.60 2.74 26.45
N SER A 137 49.79 3.96 26.03
CA SER A 137 50.84 4.82 26.49
C SER A 137 50.63 4.97 27.99
N LYS A 138 51.27 4.05 28.75
CA LYS A 138 51.57 4.28 30.14
C LYS A 138 52.33 5.58 30.20
N VAL A 139 51.60 6.67 30.42
CA VAL A 139 52.23 7.90 30.90
C VAL A 139 52.75 7.57 32.29
N ALA A 140 54.01 7.17 32.34
CA ALA A 140 54.76 7.15 33.57
C ALA A 140 54.75 8.58 34.11
N SER A 141 53.94 8.76 35.15
CA SER A 141 53.98 9.94 35.97
C SER A 141 55.36 10.00 36.62
N THR A 142 56.26 10.73 35.96
CA THR A 142 57.53 11.11 36.59
C THR A 142 57.16 12.19 37.58
N ARG A 143 56.96 11.76 38.79
CA ARG A 143 56.90 12.59 39.98
C ARG A 143 58.26 13.20 40.19
N SER A 144 58.55 14.34 39.66
CA SER A 144 59.67 15.17 40.02
C SER A 144 59.36 15.74 41.39
N GLU A 145 59.99 15.13 42.35
CA GLU A 145 60.20 15.74 43.65
C GLU A 145 61.11 16.96 43.48
N GLU A 146 60.55 18.13 43.30
CA GLU A 146 61.27 19.33 43.56
C GLU A 146 61.17 19.72 45.04
N ARG A 147 62.18 19.27 45.66
CA ARG A 147 62.87 19.69 46.82
C ARG A 147 62.56 21.12 47.23
N ARG A 148 61.87 21.26 48.32
CA ARG A 148 61.84 22.44 49.14
C ARG A 148 63.25 22.89 49.47
N VAL A 149 63.65 24.03 48.99
CA VAL A 149 64.72 24.79 49.62
C VAL A 149 64.06 25.99 50.26
N GLY A 150 64.07 25.94 51.54
CA GLY A 150 63.67 27.06 52.36
C GLY A 150 64.62 28.24 52.18
N LYS A 151 64.09 29.40 52.32
CA LYS A 151 64.83 30.54 52.86
C LYS A 151 63.87 31.44 53.62
N GLU A 152 64.10 31.43 54.86
CA GLU A 152 63.81 32.54 55.78
C GLU A 152 64.30 33.84 55.28
N CYS A 153 63.59 34.91 55.56
CA CYS A 153 64.11 36.20 56.04
C CYS A 153 62.84 36.98 56.42
N ARG A 154 62.64 37.21 57.70
CA ARG A 154 63.04 38.35 58.54
C ARG A 154 62.69 39.75 57.92
N LEU A 155 61.71 40.29 58.41
CA LEU A 155 61.59 41.43 59.40
C LEU A 155 60.12 41.83 59.46
#